data_04f85b3708cc37fe1aa0ecc31e1e3994
#
_entry.id   04f85b3708cc37fe1aa0ecc31e1e3994
#
_cell.length_a   1.000
_cell.length_b   1.000
_cell.length_c   1.000
_cell.angle_alpha   90.00
_cell.angle_beta   90.00
_cell.angle_gamma   90.00
#
_symmetry.space_group_name_H-M   'P 1'
#
loop_
_entity.id
_entity.type
_entity.pdbx_description
1 polymer ?
#
loop_
_entity_poly.entity_id
_entity_poly.type
_entity_poly.pdbx_seq_one_letter_code
_entity_poly.pdbx_strand_id
1 'polypeptide(L)'
;MWLLQGLFICCVLATTWAFADEAIFEDEDIYNQALPPVPHTGITAPGTKWCGPGNTAANFDDLGRERETDKCCRSHDHCEEIIESHSTLHGLPTNTDWFPILKCTCEQEFINCLQAVNSLTSNTLGRIYYGSRRNCFAKGYPKTGCKQYQEGTFRKRCIRYNVDKASAKIWQFYDMPFYTIHHTKA
;
A
#
# COMPACT_ATOMS: atom_id res chain seq x y z
N MET A 1 72.18 50.47 -18.36
CA MET A 1 73.46 50.33 -17.66
C MET A 1 73.15 49.49 -16.41
N TRP A 2 73.73 48.32 -16.35
CA TRP A 2 73.85 47.42 -15.18
C TRP A 2 72.58 46.79 -14.61
N LEU A 3 72.20 45.58 -14.95
CA LEU A 3 72.63 44.25 -14.43
C LEU A 3 72.60 44.15 -12.91
N LEU A 4 71.73 43.30 -12.39
CA LEU A 4 72.19 42.19 -11.52
C LEU A 4 71.01 41.23 -11.27
N GLN A 5 71.30 39.99 -11.61
CA GLN A 5 70.60 38.75 -11.35
C GLN A 5 70.40 38.56 -9.82
N GLY A 6 69.25 38.14 -9.44
CA GLY A 6 68.97 37.57 -8.13
C GLY A 6 68.18 36.30 -8.31
N LEU A 7 68.87 35.18 -8.37
CA LEU A 7 68.29 33.85 -8.25
C LEU A 7 67.65 33.69 -6.88
N PHE A 8 66.34 33.61 -6.83
CA PHE A 8 65.67 33.02 -5.66
C PHE A 8 65.20 31.66 -6.00
N ILE A 9 65.91 30.68 -5.48
CA ILE A 9 65.51 29.30 -5.40
C ILE A 9 64.35 29.23 -4.41
N CYS A 10 63.14 29.18 -4.87
CA CYS A 10 62.01 28.93 -4.00
C CYS A 10 61.78 27.41 -3.93
N CYS A 11 62.14 26.86 -2.80
CA CYS A 11 61.83 25.46 -2.45
C CYS A 11 60.31 25.27 -2.51
N VAL A 12 59.89 24.58 -3.51
CA VAL A 12 58.53 24.06 -3.57
C VAL A 12 58.47 22.86 -2.61
N LEU A 13 58.03 23.15 -1.38
CA LEU A 13 57.61 22.07 -0.49
C LEU A 13 56.32 21.48 -1.06
N ALA A 14 56.49 20.38 -1.75
CA ALA A 14 55.37 19.52 -2.10
C ALA A 14 54.82 18.91 -0.80
N THR A 15 53.77 19.54 -0.26
CA THR A 15 52.93 18.91 0.74
C THR A 15 52.08 17.87 0.03
N THR A 16 52.54 16.64 0.05
CA THR A 16 51.74 15.49 -0.32
C THR A 16 50.59 15.40 0.68
N TRP A 17 49.40 15.83 0.27
CA TRP A 17 48.19 15.49 0.95
C TRP A 17 48.00 13.99 0.73
N ALA A 18 48.33 13.22 1.74
CA ALA A 18 47.87 11.85 1.83
C ALA A 18 46.35 11.91 1.97
N PHE A 19 45.64 11.64 0.90
CA PHE A 19 44.24 11.24 1.01
C PHE A 19 44.24 9.95 1.81
N ALA A 20 43.79 10.05 3.06
CA ALA A 20 43.40 8.89 3.80
C ALA A 20 42.25 8.24 2.96
N ASP A 21 42.51 7.09 2.41
CA ASP A 21 41.49 6.16 1.95
C ASP A 21 40.62 5.87 3.16
N GLU A 22 39.56 6.65 3.31
CA GLU A 22 38.41 6.22 4.11
C GLU A 22 37.88 4.97 3.41
N ALA A 23 38.23 3.83 4.01
CA ALA A 23 37.60 2.57 3.70
C ALA A 23 36.11 2.78 3.77
N ILE A 24 35.48 2.84 2.59
CA ILE A 24 34.03 2.70 2.46
C ILE A 24 33.78 1.30 3.03
N PHE A 25 33.32 1.27 4.28
CA PHE A 25 32.74 0.08 4.86
C PHE A 25 31.54 -0.25 3.97
N GLU A 26 31.71 -1.23 3.13
CA GLU A 26 30.62 -1.87 2.43
C GLU A 26 29.78 -2.59 3.50
N ASP A 27 28.76 -1.87 4.00
CA ASP A 27 27.74 -2.40 4.90
C ASP A 27 26.79 -3.39 4.17
N GLU A 28 27.33 -4.26 3.33
CA GLU A 28 26.54 -5.37 2.76
C GLU A 28 26.18 -6.44 3.80
N ASP A 29 26.87 -6.48 4.93
CA ASP A 29 26.58 -7.46 5.99
C ASP A 29 25.41 -7.10 6.89
N ILE A 30 24.90 -5.86 6.86
CA ILE A 30 23.75 -5.44 7.68
C ILE A 30 22.43 -5.85 7.02
N TYR A 31 22.39 -6.01 5.71
CA TYR A 31 21.16 -6.39 4.99
C TYR A 31 20.79 -7.88 5.15
N ASN A 32 21.75 -8.73 5.52
CA ASN A 32 21.55 -10.17 5.69
C ASN A 32 21.32 -10.63 7.14
N GLN A 33 21.29 -9.70 8.10
CA GLN A 33 20.74 -10.05 9.41
C GLN A 33 19.22 -10.12 9.28
N ALA A 34 18.70 -11.33 9.11
CA ALA A 34 17.29 -11.60 9.23
C ALA A 34 16.81 -10.98 10.55
N LEU A 35 16.04 -9.89 10.44
CA LEU A 35 15.36 -9.31 11.60
C LEU A 35 14.64 -10.46 12.33
N PRO A 36 14.73 -10.53 13.66
CA PRO A 36 14.01 -11.54 14.40
C PRO A 36 12.55 -11.49 13.95
N PRO A 37 11.90 -12.65 13.73
CA PRO A 37 10.53 -12.67 13.27
C PRO A 37 9.68 -11.82 14.20
N VAL A 38 9.08 -10.76 13.64
CA VAL A 38 8.13 -9.92 14.38
C VAL A 38 7.04 -10.87 14.89
N PRO A 39 6.71 -10.85 16.18
CA PRO A 39 5.65 -11.71 16.70
C PRO A 39 4.38 -11.46 15.90
N HIS A 40 3.97 -12.42 15.08
CA HIS A 40 2.77 -12.34 14.26
C HIS A 40 1.55 -12.50 15.16
N THR A 41 1.03 -11.38 15.68
CA THR A 41 -0.10 -11.36 16.64
C THR A 41 -1.45 -11.15 15.93
N GLY A 42 -1.52 -11.45 14.65
CA GLY A 42 -2.74 -11.28 13.87
C GLY A 42 -3.83 -12.32 14.23
N ILE A 43 -5.09 -11.90 14.13
CA ILE A 43 -6.24 -12.80 14.13
C ILE A 43 -6.67 -12.96 12.68
N THR A 44 -6.55 -14.18 12.14
CA THR A 44 -6.87 -14.48 10.75
C THR A 44 -8.09 -15.39 10.63
N ALA A 45 -8.76 -15.34 9.50
CA ALA A 45 -9.87 -16.22 9.21
C ALA A 45 -9.42 -17.69 9.20
N PRO A 46 -10.27 -18.64 9.65
CA PRO A 46 -9.91 -20.05 9.74
C PRO A 46 -9.35 -20.59 8.42
N GLY A 47 -8.18 -21.19 8.49
CA GLY A 47 -7.49 -21.77 7.33
C GLY A 47 -6.66 -20.79 6.51
N THR A 48 -6.59 -19.52 6.91
CA THR A 48 -5.76 -18.49 6.28
C THR A 48 -4.65 -18.04 7.23
N LYS A 49 -3.65 -17.33 6.73
CA LYS A 49 -2.58 -16.71 7.50
C LYS A 49 -2.49 -15.19 7.26
N TRP A 50 -3.10 -14.69 6.19
CA TRP A 50 -3.07 -13.29 5.77
C TRP A 50 -4.43 -12.59 5.90
N CYS A 51 -5.53 -13.33 6.08
CA CYS A 51 -6.87 -12.76 6.02
C CYS A 51 -7.36 -12.31 7.39
N GLY A 52 -6.96 -11.12 7.84
CA GLY A 52 -7.42 -10.57 9.12
C GLY A 52 -6.71 -9.28 9.50
N PRO A 53 -6.92 -8.73 10.70
CA PRO A 53 -6.11 -7.65 11.24
C PRO A 53 -4.71 -8.17 11.56
N GLY A 54 -3.74 -7.79 10.71
CA GLY A 54 -2.40 -8.38 10.68
C GLY A 54 -2.38 -9.78 10.06
N ASN A 55 -1.27 -10.48 10.20
CA ASN A 55 -1.09 -11.81 9.65
C ASN A 55 -0.39 -12.75 10.64
N THR A 56 -0.46 -14.05 10.39
CA THR A 56 0.22 -15.12 11.15
C THR A 56 1.22 -15.89 10.30
N ALA A 57 1.54 -15.38 9.12
CA ALA A 57 2.49 -15.99 8.19
C ALA A 57 3.93 -15.82 8.67
N ALA A 58 4.77 -16.85 8.58
CA ALA A 58 6.17 -16.79 8.93
C ALA A 58 7.02 -16.02 7.88
N ASN A 59 6.56 -15.99 6.65
CA ASN A 59 7.18 -15.26 5.53
C ASN A 59 6.14 -15.05 4.42
N PHE A 60 6.52 -14.32 3.36
CA PHE A 60 5.62 -14.00 2.25
C PHE A 60 5.00 -15.23 1.57
N ASP A 61 5.72 -16.34 1.47
CA ASP A 61 5.25 -17.56 0.80
C ASP A 61 4.48 -18.51 1.71
N ASP A 62 4.41 -18.17 3.00
CA ASP A 62 3.72 -18.98 4.00
C ASP A 62 2.21 -18.72 3.94
N LEU A 63 1.51 -19.63 3.29
CA LEU A 63 0.07 -19.58 3.08
C LEU A 63 -0.66 -20.65 3.91
N GLY A 64 -1.82 -20.30 4.38
CA GLY A 64 -2.72 -21.22 5.06
C GLY A 64 -3.33 -22.29 4.13
N ARG A 65 -4.22 -23.11 4.67
CA ARG A 65 -4.90 -24.18 3.95
C ARG A 65 -5.82 -23.65 2.85
N GLU A 66 -6.47 -22.50 3.08
CA GLU A 66 -7.30 -21.77 2.12
C GLU A 66 -6.42 -20.89 1.19
N ARG A 67 -5.49 -21.55 0.48
CA ARG A 67 -4.37 -20.91 -0.21
C ARG A 67 -4.78 -19.81 -1.19
N GLU A 68 -5.79 -20.06 -2.00
CA GLU A 68 -6.20 -19.10 -3.04
C GLU A 68 -6.86 -17.86 -2.42
N THR A 69 -7.67 -18.03 -1.39
CA THR A 69 -8.22 -16.91 -0.61
C THR A 69 -7.11 -16.16 0.10
N ASP A 70 -6.16 -16.89 0.67
CA ASP A 70 -5.03 -16.31 1.42
C ASP A 70 -4.08 -15.49 0.52
N LYS A 71 -3.89 -15.90 -0.72
CA LYS A 71 -3.18 -15.09 -1.73
C LYS A 71 -3.86 -13.75 -1.99
N CYS A 72 -5.20 -13.71 -2.02
CA CYS A 72 -5.94 -12.46 -2.19
C CYS A 72 -5.67 -11.52 -1.02
N CYS A 73 -5.73 -12.03 0.21
CA CYS A 73 -5.46 -11.24 1.40
C CYS A 73 -4.02 -10.76 1.46
N ARG A 74 -3.05 -11.65 1.15
CA ARG A 74 -1.63 -11.28 1.09
C ARG A 74 -1.39 -10.14 0.10
N SER A 75 -1.96 -10.23 -1.10
CA SER A 75 -1.83 -9.18 -2.10
C SER A 75 -2.43 -7.85 -1.62
N HIS A 76 -3.57 -7.92 -0.93
CA HIS A 76 -4.25 -6.78 -0.36
C HIS A 76 -3.46 -6.12 0.79
N ASP A 77 -2.81 -6.90 1.64
CA ASP A 77 -1.95 -6.41 2.73
C ASP A 77 -0.69 -5.68 2.22
N HIS A 78 -0.34 -5.87 0.96
CA HIS A 78 0.80 -5.21 0.30
C HIS A 78 0.38 -4.07 -0.64
N CYS A 79 -0.75 -3.44 -0.38
CA CYS A 79 -1.16 -2.24 -1.11
C CYS A 79 -0.18 -1.09 -0.87
N GLU A 80 0.24 -0.42 -1.96
CA GLU A 80 1.30 0.61 -1.89
C GLU A 80 0.86 1.91 -1.20
N GLU A 81 -0.41 2.31 -1.36
CA GLU A 81 -0.92 3.59 -0.84
C GLU A 81 -2.07 3.34 0.14
N ILE A 82 -1.84 3.74 1.38
CA ILE A 82 -2.73 3.52 2.52
C ILE A 82 -2.86 4.81 3.31
N ILE A 83 -4.06 5.15 3.72
CA ILE A 83 -4.33 6.20 4.71
C ILE A 83 -4.60 5.51 6.03
N GLU A 84 -3.61 5.48 6.90
CA GLU A 84 -3.73 4.88 8.23
C GLU A 84 -4.83 5.54 9.06
N SER A 85 -5.29 4.85 10.11
CA SER A 85 -6.20 5.42 11.09
C SER A 85 -5.62 6.72 11.66
N HIS A 86 -6.46 7.75 11.76
CA HIS A 86 -6.08 9.09 12.25
C HIS A 86 -5.00 9.82 11.44
N SER A 87 -4.74 9.40 10.20
CA SER A 87 -3.80 10.06 9.29
C SER A 87 -4.48 10.61 8.04
N THR A 88 -3.70 11.31 7.21
CA THR A 88 -4.13 11.87 5.93
C THR A 88 -3.09 11.62 4.86
N LEU A 89 -3.51 11.58 3.60
CA LEU A 89 -2.66 11.46 2.44
C LEU A 89 -3.25 12.28 1.29
N HIS A 90 -2.40 12.83 0.42
CA HIS A 90 -2.80 13.60 -0.77
C HIS A 90 -3.74 14.80 -0.48
N GLY A 91 -3.69 15.37 0.73
CA GLY A 91 -4.57 16.46 1.13
C GLY A 91 -6.04 16.06 1.35
N LEU A 92 -6.32 14.77 1.45
CA LEU A 92 -7.64 14.27 1.80
C LEU A 92 -7.96 14.55 3.28
N PRO A 93 -9.25 14.61 3.65
CA PRO A 93 -9.64 14.66 5.06
C PRO A 93 -9.03 13.52 5.85
N THR A 94 -8.74 13.77 7.14
CA THR A 94 -8.21 12.76 8.05
C THR A 94 -9.13 11.54 8.10
N ASN A 95 -8.54 10.36 8.01
CA ASN A 95 -9.23 9.11 8.24
C ASN A 95 -9.65 9.01 9.72
N THR A 96 -10.93 9.12 10.00
CA THR A 96 -11.48 9.01 11.36
C THR A 96 -11.91 7.58 11.72
N ASP A 97 -11.81 6.64 10.77
CA ASP A 97 -12.12 5.24 11.01
C ASP A 97 -10.98 4.55 11.76
N TRP A 98 -11.30 3.50 12.51
CA TRP A 98 -10.31 2.67 13.21
C TRP A 98 -9.42 1.84 12.28
N PHE A 99 -9.75 1.83 11.02
CA PHE A 99 -9.12 0.99 10.02
C PHE A 99 -8.52 1.86 8.91
N PRO A 100 -7.45 1.42 8.27
CA PRO A 100 -6.88 2.11 7.13
C PRO A 100 -7.87 2.19 5.96
N ILE A 101 -7.75 3.24 5.16
CA ILE A 101 -8.46 3.40 3.88
C ILE A 101 -7.43 3.18 2.78
N LEU A 102 -7.71 2.26 1.86
CA LEU A 102 -6.81 1.87 0.80
C LEU A 102 -7.20 2.55 -0.53
N LYS A 103 -6.26 2.53 -1.46
CA LYS A 103 -6.50 2.99 -2.84
C LYS A 103 -7.58 2.16 -3.52
N CYS A 104 -8.48 2.80 -4.27
CA CYS A 104 -9.62 2.11 -4.89
C CYS A 104 -9.21 1.02 -5.89
N THR A 105 -8.04 1.14 -6.53
CA THR A 105 -7.50 0.09 -7.41
C THR A 105 -7.20 -1.18 -6.63
N CYS A 106 -6.56 -1.06 -5.48
CA CYS A 106 -6.23 -2.20 -4.62
C CYS A 106 -7.49 -2.88 -4.07
N GLU A 107 -8.46 -2.10 -3.63
CA GLU A 107 -9.76 -2.63 -3.18
C GLU A 107 -10.52 -3.33 -4.32
N GLN A 108 -10.45 -2.81 -5.55
CA GLN A 108 -11.06 -3.45 -6.71
C GLN A 108 -10.38 -4.77 -7.06
N GLU A 109 -9.06 -4.84 -6.94
CA GLU A 109 -8.31 -6.08 -7.15
C GLU A 109 -8.67 -7.11 -6.09
N PHE A 110 -8.79 -6.69 -4.85
CA PHE A 110 -9.16 -7.59 -3.75
C PHE A 110 -10.56 -8.18 -3.91
N ILE A 111 -11.58 -7.35 -4.21
CA ILE A 111 -12.94 -7.85 -4.43
C ILE A 111 -13.00 -8.81 -5.62
N ASN A 112 -12.31 -8.48 -6.72
CA ASN A 112 -12.24 -9.33 -7.90
C ASN A 112 -11.56 -10.67 -7.60
N CYS A 113 -10.46 -10.65 -6.82
CA CYS A 113 -9.76 -11.85 -6.41
C CYS A 113 -10.65 -12.77 -5.58
N LEU A 114 -11.29 -12.26 -4.54
CA LEU A 114 -12.20 -13.03 -3.69
C LEU A 114 -13.37 -13.63 -4.48
N GLN A 115 -13.93 -12.85 -5.42
CA GLN A 115 -15.01 -13.30 -6.30
C GLN A 115 -14.56 -14.39 -7.28
N ALA A 116 -13.32 -14.28 -7.79
CA ALA A 116 -12.76 -15.31 -8.70
C ALA A 116 -12.50 -16.64 -7.96
N VAL A 117 -12.01 -16.57 -6.72
CA VAL A 117 -11.83 -17.77 -5.87
C VAL A 117 -13.16 -18.45 -5.58
N ASN A 118 -14.21 -17.68 -5.30
CA ASN A 118 -15.59 -18.11 -5.08
C ASN A 118 -15.74 -19.32 -4.14
N SER A 119 -14.90 -19.40 -3.10
CA SER A 119 -15.01 -20.40 -2.03
C SER A 119 -15.92 -19.90 -0.90
N LEU A 120 -16.30 -20.79 0.01
CA LEU A 120 -17.03 -20.38 1.21
C LEU A 120 -16.24 -19.35 2.01
N THR A 121 -14.95 -19.56 2.18
CA THR A 121 -14.05 -18.66 2.92
C THR A 121 -13.93 -17.31 2.23
N SER A 122 -13.65 -17.26 0.93
CA SER A 122 -13.50 -15.99 0.20
C SER A 122 -14.81 -15.20 0.17
N ASN A 123 -15.96 -15.87 -0.01
CA ASN A 123 -17.26 -15.23 -0.03
C ASN A 123 -17.66 -14.69 1.35
N THR A 124 -17.34 -15.41 2.42
CA THR A 124 -17.60 -14.97 3.80
C THR A 124 -16.74 -13.75 4.12
N LEU A 125 -15.45 -13.80 3.81
CA LEU A 125 -14.52 -12.67 3.97
C LEU A 125 -14.99 -11.45 3.21
N GLY A 126 -15.33 -11.60 1.93
CA GLY A 126 -15.81 -10.51 1.11
C GLY A 126 -17.04 -9.84 1.69
N ARG A 127 -18.02 -10.62 2.16
CA ARG A 127 -19.24 -10.07 2.80
C ARG A 127 -18.93 -9.31 4.08
N ILE A 128 -18.06 -9.84 4.95
CA ILE A 128 -17.68 -9.18 6.21
C ILE A 128 -16.89 -7.93 5.91
N TYR A 129 -15.86 -8.01 5.08
CA TYR A 129 -14.98 -6.90 4.75
C TYR A 129 -15.75 -5.77 4.08
N TYR A 130 -16.36 -6.01 2.94
CA TYR A 130 -17.13 -5.00 2.20
C TYR A 130 -18.48 -4.64 2.86
N GLY A 131 -18.93 -5.42 3.82
CA GLY A 131 -20.05 -5.08 4.70
C GLY A 131 -19.70 -3.95 5.67
N SER A 132 -18.50 -3.98 6.25
CA SER A 132 -18.01 -3.00 7.23
C SER A 132 -17.30 -1.82 6.60
N ARG A 133 -16.43 -2.04 5.61
CA ARG A 133 -15.66 -0.99 4.93
C ARG A 133 -16.55 -0.13 4.06
N ARG A 134 -16.28 1.18 4.06
CA ARG A 134 -17.13 2.14 3.35
C ARG A 134 -16.44 2.77 2.18
N ASN A 135 -15.21 3.22 2.35
CA ASN A 135 -14.53 4.13 1.45
C ASN A 135 -13.20 3.58 0.98
N CYS A 136 -12.86 3.93 -0.25
CA CYS A 136 -11.52 3.90 -0.79
C CYS A 136 -11.17 5.29 -1.32
N PHE A 137 -9.93 5.55 -1.71
CA PHE A 137 -9.54 6.83 -2.29
C PHE A 137 -8.91 6.64 -3.67
N ALA A 138 -9.11 7.63 -4.54
CA ALA A 138 -8.51 7.66 -5.86
C ALA A 138 -8.45 9.09 -6.41
N LYS A 139 -7.58 9.31 -7.40
CA LYS A 139 -7.50 10.54 -8.17
C LYS A 139 -8.45 10.46 -9.37
N GLY A 140 -9.45 11.33 -9.41
CA GLY A 140 -10.46 11.36 -10.47
C GLY A 140 -11.07 12.74 -10.66
N TYR A 141 -11.90 12.89 -11.69
CA TYR A 141 -12.64 14.13 -11.88
C TYR A 141 -13.58 14.41 -10.71
N PRO A 142 -13.77 15.69 -10.31
CA PRO A 142 -14.63 16.04 -9.19
C PRO A 142 -16.01 15.41 -9.32
N LYS A 143 -16.49 14.78 -8.26
CA LYS A 143 -17.84 14.22 -8.20
C LYS A 143 -18.86 15.33 -8.07
N THR A 144 -19.91 15.30 -8.89
CA THR A 144 -21.04 16.24 -8.85
C THR A 144 -22.32 15.60 -8.32
N GLY A 145 -22.34 14.30 -8.11
CA GLY A 145 -23.47 13.56 -7.57
C GLY A 145 -23.35 12.07 -7.82
N CYS A 146 -24.29 11.31 -7.31
CA CYS A 146 -24.37 9.87 -7.56
C CYS A 146 -25.25 9.58 -8.77
N LYS A 147 -24.72 8.81 -9.72
CA LYS A 147 -25.44 8.36 -10.90
C LYS A 147 -26.16 7.02 -10.69
N GLN A 148 -25.57 6.15 -9.87
CA GLN A 148 -26.12 4.81 -9.61
C GLN A 148 -25.82 4.39 -8.18
N TYR A 149 -26.86 3.96 -7.47
CA TYR A 149 -26.73 3.38 -6.14
C TYR A 149 -26.80 1.85 -6.21
N GLN A 150 -26.06 1.21 -5.30
CA GLN A 150 -26.23 -0.18 -4.94
C GLN A 150 -26.94 -0.22 -3.59
N GLU A 151 -28.09 -0.89 -3.54
CA GLU A 151 -28.87 -1.03 -2.31
C GLU A 151 -28.22 -2.08 -1.39
N GLY A 152 -28.22 -1.80 -0.10
CA GLY A 152 -27.84 -2.74 0.96
C GLY A 152 -28.96 -2.79 2.01
N THR A 153 -28.83 -3.67 2.99
CA THR A 153 -29.90 -3.90 4.00
C THR A 153 -30.26 -2.64 4.78
N PHE A 154 -29.25 -1.84 5.17
CA PHE A 154 -29.48 -0.65 6.02
C PHE A 154 -29.00 0.65 5.38
N ARG A 155 -28.31 0.58 4.26
CA ARG A 155 -27.73 1.75 3.59
C ARG A 155 -27.51 1.46 2.12
N LYS A 156 -27.44 2.52 1.34
CA LYS A 156 -27.04 2.46 -0.06
C LYS A 156 -25.62 3.01 -0.25
N ARG A 157 -24.95 2.61 -1.30
CA ARG A 157 -23.62 3.07 -1.71
C ARG A 157 -23.64 3.56 -3.13
N CYS A 158 -22.92 4.63 -3.40
CA CYS A 158 -22.80 5.13 -4.76
C CYS A 158 -21.72 4.35 -5.50
N ILE A 159 -22.13 3.58 -6.50
CA ILE A 159 -21.21 2.76 -7.30
C ILE A 159 -20.86 3.40 -8.66
N ARG A 160 -21.56 4.46 -9.05
CA ARG A 160 -21.23 5.26 -10.23
C ARG A 160 -21.53 6.73 -9.93
N TYR A 161 -20.61 7.61 -10.32
CA TYR A 161 -20.69 9.04 -10.04
C TYR A 161 -20.89 9.83 -11.33
N ASN A 162 -21.66 10.91 -11.25
CA ASN A 162 -21.57 12.01 -12.19
C ASN A 162 -20.29 12.80 -11.85
N VAL A 163 -19.56 13.24 -12.85
CA VAL A 163 -18.27 13.92 -12.66
C VAL A 163 -18.16 15.14 -13.58
N ASP A 164 -17.49 16.16 -13.10
CA ASP A 164 -17.11 17.33 -13.89
C ASP A 164 -15.80 17.07 -14.63
N LYS A 165 -15.90 16.77 -15.93
CA LYS A 165 -14.73 16.50 -16.79
C LYS A 165 -14.01 17.76 -17.25
N ALA A 166 -14.59 18.96 -17.02
CA ALA A 166 -13.94 20.22 -17.38
C ALA A 166 -12.91 20.66 -16.32
N SER A 167 -13.04 20.15 -15.10
CA SER A 167 -12.11 20.41 -14.00
C SER A 167 -10.93 19.46 -13.98
N ALA A 168 -9.85 19.87 -13.30
CA ALA A 168 -8.70 19.02 -13.06
C ALA A 168 -9.07 17.83 -12.14
N LYS A 169 -8.38 16.69 -12.34
CA LYS A 169 -8.52 15.53 -11.44
C LYS A 169 -8.00 15.85 -10.06
N ILE A 170 -8.77 15.50 -9.04
CA ILE A 170 -8.43 15.66 -7.62
C ILE A 170 -8.47 14.32 -6.90
N TRP A 171 -7.76 14.22 -5.78
CA TRP A 171 -7.92 13.10 -4.85
C TRP A 171 -9.22 13.23 -4.10
N GLN A 172 -9.97 12.14 -3.96
CA GLN A 172 -11.25 12.12 -3.27
C GLN A 172 -11.61 10.70 -2.84
N PHE A 173 -12.46 10.58 -1.83
CA PHE A 173 -13.00 9.29 -1.39
C PHE A 173 -14.12 8.83 -2.32
N TYR A 174 -14.27 7.52 -2.45
CA TYR A 174 -15.34 6.85 -3.17
C TYR A 174 -15.94 5.76 -2.30
N ASP A 175 -17.26 5.51 -2.46
CA ASP A 175 -17.87 4.36 -1.80
C ASP A 175 -17.36 3.07 -2.43
N MET A 176 -17.08 2.08 -1.59
CA MET A 176 -16.82 0.72 -2.05
C MET A 176 -18.14 -0.02 -2.28
N PRO A 177 -18.24 -0.88 -3.30
CA PRO A 177 -19.45 -1.68 -3.50
C PRO A 177 -19.68 -2.66 -2.36
N PHE A 178 -20.92 -3.10 -2.17
CA PHE A 178 -21.17 -4.30 -1.38
C PHE A 178 -20.70 -5.53 -2.14
N TYR A 179 -20.17 -6.49 -1.40
CA TYR A 179 -19.72 -7.76 -2.00
C TYR A 179 -20.91 -8.55 -2.54
N THR A 180 -20.78 -9.03 -3.76
CA THR A 180 -21.76 -9.90 -4.43
C THR A 180 -21.10 -11.22 -4.82
N ILE A 181 -21.79 -12.31 -4.60
CA ILE A 181 -21.33 -13.62 -5.07
C ILE A 181 -21.76 -13.77 -6.53
N HIS A 182 -20.82 -14.07 -7.40
CA HIS A 182 -21.10 -14.42 -8.77
C HIS A 182 -21.53 -15.89 -8.81
N HIS A 183 -22.82 -16.14 -9.00
CA HIS A 183 -23.26 -17.49 -9.34
C HIS A 183 -22.84 -17.74 -10.79
N THR A 184 -21.85 -18.59 -11.00
CA THR A 184 -21.61 -19.18 -12.32
C THR A 184 -22.89 -19.91 -12.70
N LYS A 185 -23.57 -19.42 -13.74
CA LYS A 185 -24.66 -20.19 -14.34
C LYS A 185 -24.04 -21.51 -14.79
N ALA A 186 -24.49 -22.62 -14.19
CA ALA A 186 -24.17 -23.97 -14.62
C ALA A 186 -24.68 -24.18 -16.03
#